data_cfd8d82ed6764ea99e387dd9eadb0a9e
#
_entry.id   cfd8d82ed6764ea99e387dd9eadb0a9e
#
_cell.length_a   1.000
_cell.length_b   1.000
_cell.length_c   1.000
_cell.angle_alpha   90.00
_cell.angle_beta   90.00
_cell.angle_gamma   90.00
#
_symmetry.space_group_name_H-M   'P 1'
#
loop_
_entity.id
_entity.type
_entity.pdbx_description
1 polymer ?
#
loop_
_entity_poly.entity_id
_entity_poly.type
_entity_poly.pdbx_seq_one_letter_code
_entity_poly.pdbx_strand_id
1 'polypeptide(L)'
;MLNIKLIYKALGTLLFIEATMMIVCSALSLYMGEDDTMAFIISTILTILGAIGLKYMGRDASNALGRRDAYLLVTLTWVIFSLFGSLPFLISGYVTNFTDAYFETMSGFTTTGSSIIDDVERLPHGMLFWRSMTQWVGALGIVFFTIAIIPSLMGGNVKVFSAEATGPIRTKMHPRLGTTAKWIWSIYSMLTIGCAACFYLSGMGLFDCLNYSMTITATGGFSTHNASTGYFHNIAIDYTAIVFMFLSGTSFTLLYLTIFRWRIKAFFKNTELRLYLLIIGLATIPITYLLFAKNGYPIEYAFRKALFQVVSSTTTTGIFNDDVGSWAHITWVVLGICMFVGGCAGSTSGGFKCVRLAMVINILRNEVKRILHPKAVLPVKINDTIVHYSSQVSLLAFMTMFILVCIITFFIMILSGIDSTNSIAIALSCVSNIGPSLDIAVGPSMSWASLPVMVKWVMCLLMLMGRLEIMSVLVLFSRTFWKDN
;
A
#
# COMPACT_ATOMS: atom_id res chain seq x y z
N MET A 1 -22.60 -14.89 17.66
CA MET A 1 -23.35 -13.96 16.78
C MET A 1 -22.48 -12.78 16.40
N LEU A 2 -22.61 -12.27 15.14
CA LEU A 2 -21.95 -11.05 14.69
C LEU A 2 -22.61 -9.81 15.32
N ASN A 3 -21.80 -8.86 15.80
CA ASN A 3 -22.28 -7.61 16.37
C ASN A 3 -22.39 -6.51 15.29
N ILE A 4 -23.37 -6.68 14.39
CA ILE A 4 -23.57 -5.77 13.23
C ILE A 4 -23.80 -4.32 13.68
N LYS A 5 -24.52 -4.10 14.79
CA LYS A 5 -24.77 -2.75 15.32
C LYS A 5 -23.47 -2.03 15.68
N LEU A 6 -22.50 -2.77 16.24
CA LEU A 6 -21.21 -2.21 16.58
C LEU A 6 -20.39 -1.86 15.34
N ILE A 7 -20.47 -2.71 14.29
CA ILE A 7 -19.84 -2.44 13.01
C ILE A 7 -20.39 -1.13 12.41
N TYR A 8 -21.70 -0.93 12.39
CA TYR A 8 -22.32 0.32 11.93
C TYR A 8 -21.85 1.54 12.73
N LYS A 9 -21.79 1.44 14.06
CA LYS A 9 -21.31 2.51 14.94
C LYS A 9 -19.87 2.88 14.64
N ALA A 10 -19.00 1.89 14.43
CA ALA A 10 -17.59 2.08 14.11
C ALA A 10 -17.42 2.70 12.71
N LEU A 11 -18.08 2.17 11.69
CA LEU A 11 -18.06 2.70 10.33
C LEU A 11 -18.54 4.15 10.26
N GLY A 12 -19.67 4.47 10.94
CA GLY A 12 -20.15 5.84 11.01
C GLY A 12 -19.15 6.79 11.68
N THR A 13 -18.40 6.34 12.69
CA THR A 13 -17.36 7.15 13.31
C THR A 13 -16.17 7.37 12.37
N LEU A 14 -15.79 6.36 11.59
CA LEU A 14 -14.71 6.45 10.64
C LEU A 14 -15.06 7.36 9.46
N LEU A 15 -16.28 7.34 8.94
CA LEU A 15 -16.75 8.24 7.88
C LEU A 15 -16.66 9.73 8.27
N PHE A 16 -16.75 10.10 9.54
CA PHE A 16 -16.48 11.48 9.96
C PHE A 16 -15.04 11.91 9.69
N ILE A 17 -14.09 10.98 9.77
CA ILE A 17 -12.68 11.27 9.43
C ILE A 17 -12.57 11.57 7.94
N GLU A 18 -13.21 10.76 7.11
CA GLU A 18 -13.23 10.97 5.65
C GLU A 18 -13.92 12.29 5.28
N ALA A 19 -15.04 12.61 5.91
CA ALA A 19 -15.69 13.91 5.75
C ALA A 19 -14.77 15.08 6.13
N THR A 20 -13.97 14.94 7.21
CA THR A 20 -12.97 15.95 7.59
C THR A 20 -11.90 16.15 6.52
N MET A 21 -11.44 15.06 5.89
CA MET A 21 -10.49 15.14 4.79
C MET A 21 -11.08 15.87 3.58
N MET A 22 -12.35 15.59 3.23
CA MET A 22 -13.06 16.29 2.15
C MET A 22 -13.22 17.79 2.44
N ILE A 23 -13.44 18.19 3.71
CA ILE A 23 -13.46 19.59 4.13
C ILE A 23 -12.11 20.27 3.86
N VAL A 24 -11.00 19.61 4.14
CA VAL A 24 -9.65 20.14 3.85
C VAL A 24 -9.46 20.33 2.34
N CYS A 25 -9.87 19.36 1.52
CA CYS A 25 -9.82 19.48 0.05
C CYS A 25 -10.74 20.62 -0.46
N SER A 26 -11.94 20.75 0.11
CA SER A 26 -12.86 21.86 -0.19
C SER A 26 -12.24 23.22 0.11
N ALA A 27 -11.56 23.35 1.26
CA ALA A 27 -10.88 24.58 1.64
C ALA A 27 -9.72 24.92 0.69
N LEU A 28 -8.96 23.91 0.25
CA LEU A 28 -7.89 24.08 -0.73
C LEU A 28 -8.43 24.51 -2.09
N SER A 29 -9.46 23.84 -2.61
CA SER A 29 -10.12 24.18 -3.85
C SER A 29 -10.70 25.60 -3.84
N LEU A 30 -11.34 25.99 -2.74
CA LEU A 30 -11.84 27.36 -2.54
C LEU A 30 -10.71 28.39 -2.55
N TYR A 31 -9.57 28.09 -1.89
CA TYR A 31 -8.40 28.95 -1.87
C TYR A 31 -7.80 29.15 -3.28
N MET A 32 -7.79 28.10 -4.09
CA MET A 32 -7.32 28.15 -5.49
C MET A 32 -8.34 28.74 -6.46
N GLY A 33 -9.61 28.90 -6.04
CA GLY A 33 -10.69 29.44 -6.89
C GLY A 33 -11.15 28.49 -7.98
N GLU A 34 -11.11 27.19 -7.74
CA GLU A 34 -11.43 26.13 -8.71
C GLU A 34 -12.90 25.67 -8.65
N ASP A 35 -13.37 25.01 -9.69
CA ASP A 35 -14.76 24.62 -9.90
C ASP A 35 -15.19 23.37 -9.12
N ASP A 36 -14.23 22.58 -8.60
CA ASP A 36 -14.49 21.36 -7.83
C ASP A 36 -14.92 21.61 -6.37
N THR A 37 -14.87 22.85 -5.90
CA THR A 37 -15.26 23.25 -4.52
C THR A 37 -16.67 22.76 -4.16
N MET A 38 -17.65 22.98 -5.04
CA MET A 38 -19.04 22.54 -4.81
C MET A 38 -19.16 21.02 -4.75
N ALA A 39 -18.41 20.31 -5.57
CA ALA A 39 -18.38 18.85 -5.55
C ALA A 39 -17.87 18.31 -4.20
N PHE A 40 -16.83 18.89 -3.64
CA PHE A 40 -16.34 18.53 -2.30
C PHE A 40 -17.33 18.88 -1.19
N ILE A 41 -18.00 20.04 -1.24
CA ILE A 41 -19.01 20.42 -0.25
C ILE A 41 -20.17 19.42 -0.26
N ILE A 42 -20.73 19.10 -1.42
CA ILE A 42 -21.85 18.16 -1.54
C ILE A 42 -21.41 16.75 -1.08
N SER A 43 -20.23 16.29 -1.51
CA SER A 43 -19.67 15.00 -1.09
C SER A 43 -19.50 14.94 0.44
N THR A 44 -19.01 16.02 1.04
CA THR A 44 -18.86 16.12 2.50
C THR A 44 -20.21 15.99 3.21
N ILE A 45 -21.23 16.71 2.74
CA ILE A 45 -22.60 16.63 3.32
C ILE A 45 -23.15 15.21 3.21
N LEU A 46 -23.04 14.58 2.03
CA LEU A 46 -23.49 13.20 1.83
C LEU A 46 -22.75 12.21 2.73
N THR A 47 -21.44 12.37 2.89
CA THR A 47 -20.61 11.53 3.76
C THR A 47 -20.98 11.71 5.24
N ILE A 48 -21.25 12.94 5.68
CA ILE A 48 -21.72 13.23 7.05
C ILE A 48 -23.11 12.63 7.28
N LEU A 49 -24.04 12.74 6.33
CA LEU A 49 -25.35 12.11 6.42
C LEU A 49 -25.25 10.58 6.51
N GLY A 50 -24.40 9.98 5.68
CA GLY A 50 -24.09 8.54 5.76
C GLY A 50 -23.50 8.14 7.12
N ALA A 51 -22.56 8.93 7.64
CA ALA A 51 -21.95 8.72 8.95
C ALA A 51 -22.98 8.77 10.09
N ILE A 52 -23.86 9.77 10.07
CA ILE A 52 -24.95 9.91 11.07
C ILE A 52 -25.92 8.74 10.95
N GLY A 53 -26.32 8.36 9.74
CA GLY A 53 -27.23 7.23 9.48
C GLY A 53 -26.69 5.92 10.05
N LEU A 54 -25.42 5.59 9.73
CA LEU A 54 -24.75 4.39 10.27
C LEU A 54 -24.63 4.44 11.79
N LYS A 55 -24.30 5.60 12.35
CA LYS A 55 -24.15 5.77 13.79
C LYS A 55 -25.50 5.64 14.52
N TYR A 56 -26.58 6.11 13.91
CA TYR A 56 -27.93 5.95 14.40
C TYR A 56 -28.38 4.47 14.40
N MET A 57 -28.11 3.73 13.31
CA MET A 57 -28.35 2.29 13.23
C MET A 57 -27.56 1.49 14.28
N GLY A 58 -26.39 1.99 14.66
CA GLY A 58 -25.50 1.38 15.66
C GLY A 58 -25.65 1.90 17.08
N ARG A 59 -26.64 2.76 17.41
CA ARG A 59 -26.75 3.43 18.73
C ARG A 59 -26.79 2.47 19.91
N ASP A 60 -27.51 1.35 19.78
CA ASP A 60 -27.73 0.36 20.85
C ASP A 60 -26.73 -0.79 20.80
N ALA A 61 -25.54 -0.57 20.28
CA ALA A 61 -24.52 -1.60 20.14
C ALA A 61 -23.88 -1.97 21.47
N SER A 62 -23.75 -3.26 21.73
CA SER A 62 -22.92 -3.76 22.85
C SER A 62 -21.43 -3.53 22.51
N ASN A 63 -20.62 -3.16 23.52
CA ASN A 63 -19.21 -2.85 23.30
C ASN A 63 -18.28 -4.07 23.21
N ALA A 64 -18.81 -5.26 22.87
CA ALA A 64 -18.03 -6.49 22.73
C ALA A 64 -17.67 -6.74 21.25
N LEU A 65 -16.40 -6.60 20.90
CA LEU A 65 -15.89 -6.90 19.55
C LEU A 65 -15.30 -8.30 19.51
N GLY A 66 -15.90 -9.18 18.73
CA GLY A 66 -15.41 -10.51 18.43
C GLY A 66 -14.35 -10.50 17.33
N ARG A 67 -13.65 -11.63 17.13
CA ARG A 67 -12.68 -11.77 16.03
C ARG A 67 -13.34 -11.67 14.66
N ARG A 68 -14.55 -12.24 14.50
CA ARG A 68 -15.32 -12.19 13.25
C ARG A 68 -15.74 -10.76 12.93
N ASP A 69 -16.24 -10.02 13.94
CA ASP A 69 -16.61 -8.62 13.78
C ASP A 69 -15.45 -7.77 13.32
N ALA A 70 -14.24 -8.05 13.82
CA ALA A 70 -13.03 -7.33 13.44
C ALA A 70 -12.67 -7.51 11.95
N TYR A 71 -12.69 -8.75 11.43
CA TYR A 71 -12.43 -9.01 10.01
C TYR A 71 -13.47 -8.34 9.11
N LEU A 72 -14.75 -8.44 9.48
CA LEU A 72 -15.83 -7.83 8.71
C LEU A 72 -15.76 -6.30 8.75
N LEU A 73 -15.52 -5.70 9.93
CA LEU A 73 -15.37 -4.26 10.10
C LEU A 73 -14.25 -3.72 9.24
N VAL A 74 -13.07 -4.34 9.30
CA VAL A 74 -11.90 -3.90 8.54
C VAL A 74 -12.20 -3.94 7.05
N THR A 75 -12.70 -5.05 6.52
CA THR A 75 -13.00 -5.16 5.08
C THR A 75 -14.08 -4.17 4.63
N LEU A 76 -15.16 -4.04 5.39
CA LEU A 76 -16.23 -3.10 5.06
C LEU A 76 -15.77 -1.64 5.13
N THR A 77 -14.82 -1.32 6.01
CA THR A 77 -14.28 0.03 6.08
C THR A 77 -13.65 0.44 4.75
N TRP A 78 -12.81 -0.40 4.14
CA TRP A 78 -12.19 -0.10 2.85
C TRP A 78 -13.21 0.04 1.72
N VAL A 79 -14.21 -0.85 1.69
CA VAL A 79 -15.29 -0.79 0.69
C VAL A 79 -16.10 0.51 0.84
N ILE A 80 -16.48 0.89 2.05
CA ILE A 80 -17.29 2.07 2.31
C ILE A 80 -16.51 3.36 2.11
N PHE A 81 -15.25 3.42 2.54
CA PHE A 81 -14.38 4.57 2.26
C PHE A 81 -14.22 4.77 0.74
N SER A 82 -13.97 3.71 -0.02
CA SER A 82 -13.88 3.86 -1.48
C SER A 82 -15.19 4.30 -2.12
N LEU A 83 -16.33 3.89 -1.54
CA LEU A 83 -17.66 4.29 -2.00
C LEU A 83 -17.91 5.79 -1.78
N PHE A 84 -17.72 6.27 -0.56
CA PHE A 84 -17.91 7.70 -0.26
C PHE A 84 -16.80 8.55 -0.87
N GLY A 85 -15.58 8.07 -0.89
CA GLY A 85 -14.44 8.75 -1.51
C GLY A 85 -14.54 8.93 -3.02
N SER A 86 -15.40 8.15 -3.70
CA SER A 86 -15.68 8.33 -5.13
C SER A 86 -16.61 9.50 -5.44
N LEU A 87 -17.36 10.01 -4.45
CA LEU A 87 -18.34 11.07 -4.63
C LEU A 87 -17.75 12.36 -5.22
N PRO A 88 -16.59 12.88 -4.77
CA PRO A 88 -16.01 14.08 -5.38
C PRO A 88 -15.78 13.95 -6.87
N PHE A 89 -15.28 12.80 -7.35
CA PHE A 89 -15.02 12.54 -8.76
C PHE A 89 -16.30 12.49 -9.59
N LEU A 90 -17.36 11.85 -9.06
CA LEU A 90 -18.64 11.73 -9.75
C LEU A 90 -19.40 13.06 -9.81
N ILE A 91 -19.44 13.80 -8.70
CA ILE A 91 -20.21 15.04 -8.60
C ILE A 91 -19.54 16.17 -9.38
N SER A 92 -18.20 16.20 -9.41
CA SER A 92 -17.48 17.17 -10.24
C SER A 92 -17.58 16.88 -11.75
N GLY A 93 -17.89 15.63 -12.13
CA GLY A 93 -17.94 15.20 -13.53
C GLY A 93 -16.58 14.91 -14.17
N TYR A 94 -15.47 15.00 -13.44
CA TYR A 94 -14.15 14.61 -13.95
C TYR A 94 -14.05 13.12 -14.25
N VAL A 95 -14.76 12.30 -13.48
CA VAL A 95 -14.95 10.87 -13.77
C VAL A 95 -16.44 10.57 -13.74
N THR A 96 -17.03 10.33 -14.92
CA THR A 96 -18.48 10.17 -15.06
C THR A 96 -18.99 8.77 -14.76
N ASN A 97 -18.12 7.76 -14.86
CA ASN A 97 -18.48 6.36 -14.63
C ASN A 97 -18.24 5.97 -13.17
N PHE A 98 -19.26 5.43 -12.52
CA PHE A 98 -19.16 4.96 -11.13
C PHE A 98 -18.05 3.91 -10.92
N THR A 99 -17.91 2.95 -11.83
CA THR A 99 -16.86 1.92 -11.74
C THR A 99 -15.47 2.56 -11.72
N ASP A 100 -15.25 3.57 -12.56
CA ASP A 100 -13.97 4.24 -12.69
C ASP A 100 -13.68 5.10 -11.45
N ALA A 101 -14.65 5.88 -10.98
CA ALA A 101 -14.50 6.67 -9.75
C ALA A 101 -14.24 5.78 -8.52
N TYR A 102 -14.94 4.65 -8.41
CA TYR A 102 -14.72 3.67 -7.34
C TYR A 102 -13.34 3.01 -7.44
N PHE A 103 -12.91 2.68 -8.65
CA PHE A 103 -11.58 2.11 -8.89
C PHE A 103 -10.47 3.08 -8.46
N GLU A 104 -10.56 4.35 -8.87
CA GLU A 104 -9.57 5.38 -8.51
C GLU A 104 -9.44 5.54 -7.00
N THR A 105 -10.58 5.59 -6.29
CA THR A 105 -10.57 5.72 -4.82
C THR A 105 -10.17 4.45 -4.10
N MET A 106 -10.55 3.27 -4.60
CA MET A 106 -10.07 2.00 -4.05
C MET A 106 -8.55 1.89 -4.22
N SER A 107 -8.02 2.25 -5.39
CA SER A 107 -6.58 2.32 -5.65
C SER A 107 -5.89 3.33 -4.74
N GLY A 108 -6.51 4.49 -4.49
CA GLY A 108 -6.02 5.50 -3.56
C GLY A 108 -5.92 4.95 -2.14
N PHE A 109 -7.04 4.53 -1.55
CA PHE A 109 -7.06 4.05 -0.17
C PHE A 109 -6.21 2.79 0.04
N THR A 110 -6.19 1.84 -0.89
CA THR A 110 -5.33 0.66 -0.79
C THR A 110 -3.86 0.94 -1.08
N THR A 111 -3.51 2.21 -1.36
CA THR A 111 -2.15 2.64 -1.74
C THR A 111 -1.58 1.86 -2.92
N THR A 112 -2.44 1.46 -3.86
CA THR A 112 -2.02 0.73 -5.05
C THR A 112 -1.44 1.68 -6.08
N GLY A 113 -2.09 2.83 -6.35
CA GLY A 113 -1.57 3.83 -7.31
C GLY A 113 -1.91 3.58 -8.78
N SER A 114 -2.67 2.54 -9.10
CA SER A 114 -3.24 2.38 -10.45
C SER A 114 -4.27 3.48 -10.70
N SER A 115 -4.19 4.18 -11.81
CA SER A 115 -5.11 5.28 -12.15
C SER A 115 -5.89 4.98 -13.43
N ILE A 116 -7.17 5.37 -13.44
CA ILE A 116 -8.02 5.37 -14.63
C ILE A 116 -8.03 6.73 -15.34
N ILE A 117 -7.32 7.71 -14.80
CA ILE A 117 -7.28 9.06 -15.33
C ILE A 117 -6.17 9.13 -16.37
N ASP A 118 -6.54 9.46 -17.63
CA ASP A 118 -5.59 9.53 -18.74
C ASP A 118 -4.67 10.74 -18.65
N ASP A 119 -5.17 11.85 -18.15
CA ASP A 119 -4.42 13.11 -18.01
C ASP A 119 -4.69 13.73 -16.63
N VAL A 120 -3.78 13.48 -15.70
CA VAL A 120 -3.89 13.98 -14.33
C VAL A 120 -3.68 15.49 -14.24
N GLU A 121 -2.99 16.10 -15.20
CA GLU A 121 -2.70 17.54 -15.22
C GLU A 121 -3.94 18.39 -15.53
N ARG A 122 -5.02 17.77 -16.03
CA ARG A 122 -6.33 18.43 -16.20
C ARG A 122 -7.15 18.49 -14.92
N LEU A 123 -6.78 17.75 -13.90
CA LEU A 123 -7.52 17.76 -12.64
C LEU A 123 -7.23 19.04 -11.85
N PRO A 124 -8.23 19.62 -11.18
CA PRO A 124 -8.01 20.74 -10.26
C PRO A 124 -7.20 20.30 -9.05
N HIS A 125 -6.56 21.27 -8.39
CA HIS A 125 -5.70 21.03 -7.24
C HIS A 125 -6.43 20.32 -6.10
N GLY A 126 -7.73 20.60 -5.90
CA GLY A 126 -8.56 19.92 -4.91
C GLY A 126 -8.60 18.41 -5.16
N MET A 127 -8.82 17.97 -6.41
CA MET A 127 -8.86 16.57 -6.80
C MET A 127 -7.49 15.88 -6.71
N LEU A 128 -6.42 16.55 -7.14
CA LEU A 128 -5.05 16.04 -7.03
C LEU A 128 -4.66 15.82 -5.57
N PHE A 129 -5.01 16.79 -4.71
CA PHE A 129 -4.77 16.69 -3.28
C PHE A 129 -5.60 15.58 -2.63
N TRP A 130 -6.86 15.39 -3.06
CA TRP A 130 -7.72 14.29 -2.61
C TRP A 130 -7.11 12.93 -2.93
N ARG A 131 -6.61 12.72 -4.15
CA ARG A 131 -5.91 11.50 -4.55
C ARG A 131 -4.72 11.21 -3.61
N SER A 132 -3.87 12.19 -3.38
CA SER A 132 -2.70 12.05 -2.49
C SER A 132 -3.10 11.80 -1.03
N MET A 133 -4.16 12.45 -0.55
CA MET A 133 -4.67 12.30 0.80
C MET A 133 -5.29 10.92 1.03
N THR A 134 -6.01 10.34 0.06
CA THR A 134 -6.52 8.97 0.15
C THR A 134 -5.39 7.97 0.37
N GLN A 135 -4.27 8.11 -0.36
CA GLN A 135 -3.09 7.27 -0.16
C GLN A 135 -2.44 7.50 1.20
N TRP A 136 -2.28 8.75 1.61
CA TRP A 136 -1.62 9.09 2.87
C TRP A 136 -2.34 8.51 4.08
N VAL A 137 -3.67 8.58 4.11
CA VAL A 137 -4.48 7.99 5.18
C VAL A 137 -4.56 6.48 5.04
N GLY A 138 -4.73 5.98 3.81
CA GLY A 138 -4.77 4.56 3.51
C GLY A 138 -3.51 3.80 3.91
N ALA A 139 -2.33 4.42 3.82
CA ALA A 139 -1.04 3.78 4.08
C ALA A 139 -0.86 3.27 5.50
N LEU A 140 -1.23 4.07 6.49
CA LEU A 140 -1.17 3.64 7.89
C LEU A 140 -2.25 2.64 8.26
N GLY A 141 -3.14 2.38 7.31
CA GLY A 141 -4.29 1.56 7.55
C GLY A 141 -5.32 2.29 8.42
N ILE A 142 -6.55 2.20 7.99
CA ILE A 142 -7.71 2.64 8.76
C ILE A 142 -7.71 2.00 10.16
N VAL A 143 -6.95 0.92 10.35
CA VAL A 143 -6.77 0.21 11.62
C VAL A 143 -5.99 1.00 12.66
N PHE A 144 -5.04 1.86 12.26
CA PHE A 144 -4.45 2.75 13.27
C PHE A 144 -5.46 3.78 13.77
N PHE A 145 -6.35 4.29 12.91
CA PHE A 145 -7.50 5.05 13.36
C PHE A 145 -8.42 4.19 14.23
N THR A 146 -8.65 2.95 13.84
CA THR A 146 -9.49 2.01 14.58
C THR A 146 -8.85 1.63 15.93
N ILE A 147 -7.53 1.43 16.01
CA ILE A 147 -6.82 1.17 17.28
C ILE A 147 -6.80 2.40 18.20
N ALA A 148 -6.75 3.60 17.63
CA ALA A 148 -6.84 4.82 18.43
C ALA A 148 -8.28 5.10 18.92
N ILE A 149 -9.28 4.77 18.12
CA ILE A 149 -10.70 5.09 18.36
C ILE A 149 -11.45 3.95 19.08
N ILE A 150 -11.20 2.68 18.73
CA ILE A 150 -11.89 1.53 19.33
C ILE A 150 -11.62 1.39 20.84
N PRO A 151 -10.42 1.57 21.41
CA PRO A 151 -10.26 1.55 22.86
C PRO A 151 -11.02 2.67 23.57
N SER A 152 -11.18 3.83 22.92
CA SER A 152 -11.99 4.92 23.47
C SER A 152 -13.50 4.62 23.40
N LEU A 153 -13.92 3.76 22.47
CA LEU A 153 -15.32 3.36 22.31
C LEU A 153 -15.68 2.10 23.12
N MET A 154 -14.71 1.24 23.48
CA MET A 154 -14.97 -0.13 23.91
C MET A 154 -14.29 -0.56 25.22
N GLY A 155 -13.50 0.27 25.87
CA GLY A 155 -12.97 0.00 27.23
C GLY A 155 -12.24 -1.33 27.45
N GLY A 156 -11.65 -1.95 26.42
CA GLY A 156 -11.10 -3.30 26.54
C GLY A 156 -10.01 -3.70 25.56
N ASN A 157 -9.36 -4.83 25.82
CA ASN A 157 -8.27 -5.41 25.01
C ASN A 157 -8.75 -5.80 23.60
N VAL A 158 -8.43 -5.00 22.62
CA VAL A 158 -8.89 -5.19 21.24
C VAL A 158 -7.97 -6.15 20.48
N LYS A 159 -8.56 -7.24 19.95
CA LYS A 159 -7.87 -8.22 19.10
C LYS A 159 -7.81 -7.82 17.60
N VAL A 160 -8.28 -6.61 17.24
CA VAL A 160 -8.32 -6.09 15.85
C VAL A 160 -6.92 -5.96 15.26
N PHE A 161 -5.92 -5.63 16.08
CA PHE A 161 -4.52 -5.53 15.64
C PHE A 161 -3.98 -6.83 15.02
N SER A 162 -4.55 -7.99 15.38
CA SER A 162 -4.11 -9.26 14.79
C SER A 162 -4.64 -9.51 13.37
N ALA A 163 -5.61 -8.75 12.90
CA ALA A 163 -6.14 -8.87 11.54
C ALA A 163 -5.31 -8.10 10.50
N GLU A 164 -4.63 -7.02 10.92
CA GLU A 164 -3.79 -6.19 10.03
C GLU A 164 -2.29 -6.23 10.37
N ALA A 165 -1.87 -6.83 11.49
CA ALA A 165 -0.46 -6.93 11.83
C ALA A 165 0.27 -7.80 10.79
N THR A 166 0.96 -7.16 9.86
CA THR A 166 1.74 -7.83 8.83
C THR A 166 2.99 -8.48 9.42
N GLY A 167 3.20 -9.75 9.13
CA GLY A 167 4.43 -10.48 9.44
C GLY A 167 4.30 -11.59 10.49
N PRO A 168 5.14 -12.62 10.36
CA PRO A 168 5.12 -13.82 11.19
C PRO A 168 5.70 -13.63 12.59
N ILE A 169 6.40 -12.52 12.83
CA ILE A 169 7.03 -12.19 14.12
C ILE A 169 6.44 -10.86 14.61
N ARG A 170 5.65 -10.94 15.67
CA ARG A 170 5.00 -9.77 16.28
C ARG A 170 5.90 -9.19 17.38
N THR A 171 6.78 -8.26 17.03
CA THR A 171 7.53 -7.49 18.04
C THR A 171 6.64 -6.33 18.52
N LYS A 172 6.22 -6.39 19.79
CA LYS A 172 5.50 -5.28 20.43
C LYS A 172 6.48 -4.17 20.79
N MET A 173 6.28 -2.96 20.28
CA MET A 173 7.06 -1.78 20.68
C MET A 173 6.80 -1.38 22.14
N HIS A 174 5.52 -1.49 22.55
CA HIS A 174 5.05 -1.15 23.90
C HIS A 174 3.95 -2.12 24.36
N PRO A 175 3.78 -2.31 25.69
CA PRO A 175 2.71 -3.13 26.24
C PRO A 175 1.31 -2.62 25.88
N ARG A 176 1.16 -1.31 25.68
CA ARG A 176 -0.12 -0.65 25.32
C ARG A 176 -0.17 -0.37 23.82
N LEU A 177 -1.18 -0.88 23.13
CA LEU A 177 -1.39 -0.72 21.69
C LEU A 177 -1.50 0.75 21.26
N GLY A 178 -2.24 1.58 22.04
CA GLY A 178 -2.37 3.00 21.74
C GLY A 178 -1.06 3.78 21.78
N THR A 179 -0.10 3.39 22.63
CA THR A 179 1.23 4.00 22.66
C THR A 179 2.03 3.63 21.42
N THR A 180 1.95 2.37 20.97
CA THR A 180 2.58 1.91 19.73
C THR A 180 2.03 2.67 18.52
N ALA A 181 0.71 2.84 18.43
CA ALA A 181 0.07 3.60 17.36
C ALA A 181 0.55 5.06 17.31
N LYS A 182 0.63 5.75 18.45
CA LYS A 182 1.13 7.13 18.52
C LYS A 182 2.57 7.25 17.99
N TRP A 183 3.45 6.32 18.34
CA TRP A 183 4.84 6.35 17.84
C TRP A 183 4.94 6.11 16.34
N ILE A 184 4.16 5.18 15.81
CA ILE A 184 4.14 4.92 14.37
C ILE A 184 3.61 6.15 13.62
N TRP A 185 2.54 6.78 14.10
CA TRP A 185 2.03 8.04 13.57
C TRP A 185 3.08 9.15 13.59
N SER A 186 3.81 9.29 14.70
CA SER A 186 4.86 10.30 14.82
C SER A 186 5.98 10.10 13.80
N ILE A 187 6.43 8.84 13.60
CA ILE A 187 7.46 8.51 12.59
C ILE A 187 6.94 8.81 11.18
N TYR A 188 5.73 8.39 10.89
CA TYR A 188 5.12 8.59 9.57
C TYR A 188 4.97 10.08 9.23
N SER A 189 4.43 10.87 10.15
CA SER A 189 4.32 12.32 9.99
C SER A 189 5.69 12.99 9.87
N MET A 190 6.67 12.54 10.65
CA MET A 190 8.04 13.04 10.57
C MET A 190 8.67 12.73 9.21
N LEU A 191 8.48 11.53 8.66
CA LEU A 191 8.95 11.17 7.33
C LEU A 191 8.25 12.01 6.25
N THR A 192 6.94 12.23 6.36
CA THR A 192 6.18 13.06 5.40
C THR A 192 6.67 14.50 5.40
N ILE A 193 6.81 15.12 6.59
CA ILE A 193 7.30 16.48 6.72
C ILE A 193 8.75 16.61 6.24
N GLY A 194 9.61 15.64 6.62
CA GLY A 194 11.00 15.60 6.17
C GLY A 194 11.13 15.46 4.66
N CYS A 195 10.29 14.60 4.04
CA CYS A 195 10.23 14.43 2.59
C CYS A 195 9.82 15.74 1.89
N ALA A 196 8.73 16.38 2.37
CA ALA A 196 8.26 17.65 1.83
C ALA A 196 9.33 18.75 1.93
N ALA A 197 10.02 18.86 3.08
CA ALA A 197 11.09 19.82 3.27
C ALA A 197 12.27 19.57 2.31
N CYS A 198 12.69 18.31 2.13
CA CYS A 198 13.77 17.97 1.19
C CYS A 198 13.37 18.24 -0.27
N PHE A 199 12.13 17.98 -0.67
CA PHE A 199 11.64 18.33 -2.01
C PHE A 199 11.61 19.85 -2.23
N TYR A 200 11.13 20.59 -1.24
CA TYR A 200 11.13 22.05 -1.31
C TYR A 200 12.54 22.64 -1.45
N LEU A 201 13.50 22.14 -0.68
CA LEU A 201 14.91 22.52 -0.78
C LEU A 201 15.53 22.10 -2.13
N SER A 202 14.99 21.06 -2.77
CA SER A 202 15.40 20.63 -4.11
C SER A 202 14.77 21.44 -5.24
N GLY A 203 13.94 22.47 -4.92
CA GLY A 203 13.32 23.39 -5.89
C GLY A 203 11.97 22.95 -6.44
N MET A 204 11.30 21.98 -5.81
CA MET A 204 9.93 21.58 -6.15
C MET A 204 8.92 22.59 -5.61
N GLY A 205 7.83 22.86 -6.34
CA GLY A 205 6.74 23.74 -5.89
C GLY A 205 6.06 23.22 -4.62
N LEU A 206 5.55 24.10 -3.77
CA LEU A 206 4.98 23.72 -2.47
C LEU A 206 3.81 22.71 -2.60
N PHE A 207 2.95 22.89 -3.59
CA PHE A 207 1.83 21.98 -3.84
C PHE A 207 2.32 20.58 -4.19
N ASP A 208 3.29 20.46 -5.09
CA ASP A 208 3.88 19.19 -5.47
C ASP A 208 4.66 18.56 -4.32
N CYS A 209 5.41 19.35 -3.53
CA CYS A 209 6.09 18.87 -2.33
C CYS A 209 5.13 18.15 -1.37
N LEU A 210 3.96 18.74 -1.11
CA LEU A 210 2.95 18.15 -0.22
C LEU A 210 2.37 16.87 -0.81
N ASN A 211 2.00 16.88 -2.09
CA ASN A 211 1.42 15.72 -2.76
C ASN A 211 2.42 14.56 -2.85
N TYR A 212 3.61 14.79 -3.41
CA TYR A 212 4.62 13.73 -3.54
C TYR A 212 5.12 13.22 -2.19
N SER A 213 5.25 14.08 -1.16
CA SER A 213 5.65 13.60 0.17
C SER A 213 4.60 12.66 0.77
N MET A 214 3.31 12.95 0.59
CA MET A 214 2.22 12.08 1.04
C MET A 214 2.23 10.74 0.29
N THR A 215 2.34 10.76 -1.04
CA THR A 215 2.28 9.53 -1.85
C THR A 215 3.53 8.67 -1.71
N ILE A 216 4.72 9.26 -1.58
CA ILE A 216 5.99 8.55 -1.35
C ILE A 216 6.03 7.90 0.02
N THR A 217 5.68 8.63 1.07
CA THR A 217 5.67 8.05 2.43
C THR A 217 4.55 7.03 2.62
N ALA A 218 3.46 7.19 1.89
CA ALA A 218 2.40 6.20 1.79
C ALA A 218 2.78 4.96 0.97
N THR A 219 3.86 5.03 0.17
CA THR A 219 4.22 4.04 -0.85
C THR A 219 3.05 3.76 -1.79
N GLY A 220 2.39 4.82 -2.30
CA GLY A 220 1.15 4.72 -3.03
C GLY A 220 1.21 5.07 -4.51
N GLY A 221 2.13 5.96 -4.94
CA GLY A 221 2.49 6.20 -6.33
C GLY A 221 1.63 7.18 -7.12
N PHE A 222 0.56 7.74 -6.59
CA PHE A 222 -0.17 8.81 -7.27
C PHE A 222 0.71 10.06 -7.44
N SER A 223 0.55 10.72 -8.56
CA SER A 223 1.33 11.90 -8.96
C SER A 223 0.42 13.05 -9.35
N THR A 224 0.98 14.26 -9.36
CA THR A 224 0.36 15.48 -9.88
C THR A 224 0.67 15.72 -11.36
N HIS A 225 1.65 14.99 -11.91
CA HIS A 225 2.09 15.08 -13.30
C HIS A 225 2.04 13.71 -13.99
N ASN A 226 1.71 13.70 -15.29
CA ASN A 226 1.65 12.49 -16.11
C ASN A 226 3.01 11.76 -16.20
N ALA A 227 4.11 12.52 -16.24
CA ALA A 227 5.46 11.98 -16.23
C ALA A 227 5.98 11.64 -14.81
N SER A 228 5.12 11.69 -13.77
CA SER A 228 5.48 11.48 -12.38
C SER A 228 6.69 12.34 -11.97
N THR A 229 7.64 11.82 -11.19
CA THR A 229 8.84 12.60 -10.80
C THR A 229 9.77 12.90 -11.98
N GLY A 230 9.63 12.21 -13.10
CA GLY A 230 10.36 12.52 -14.33
C GLY A 230 10.12 13.92 -14.88
N TYR A 231 8.95 14.50 -14.58
CA TYR A 231 8.60 15.88 -14.97
C TYR A 231 9.62 16.93 -14.51
N PHE A 232 10.17 16.77 -13.32
CA PHE A 232 11.05 17.80 -12.73
C PHE A 232 12.48 17.82 -13.28
N HIS A 233 12.92 16.76 -13.96
CA HIS A 233 14.28 16.64 -14.52
C HIS A 233 15.40 17.03 -13.55
N ASN A 234 15.26 16.77 -12.25
CA ASN A 234 16.16 17.22 -11.20
C ASN A 234 16.77 16.04 -10.42
N ILE A 235 18.11 15.99 -10.39
CA ILE A 235 18.88 14.94 -9.72
C ILE A 235 18.59 14.89 -8.21
N ALA A 236 18.46 16.05 -7.56
CA ALA A 236 18.20 16.13 -6.13
C ALA A 236 16.81 15.58 -5.77
N ILE A 237 15.81 15.81 -6.63
CA ILE A 237 14.46 15.26 -6.47
C ILE A 237 14.49 13.74 -6.60
N ASP A 238 15.19 13.18 -7.59
CA ASP A 238 15.33 11.73 -7.77
C ASP A 238 15.94 11.07 -6.52
N TYR A 239 17.06 11.58 -6.01
CA TYR A 239 17.72 11.01 -4.83
C TYR A 239 16.89 11.21 -3.55
N THR A 240 16.19 12.33 -3.39
CA THR A 240 15.28 12.55 -2.28
C THR A 240 14.16 11.51 -2.29
N ALA A 241 13.53 11.28 -3.45
CA ALA A 241 12.51 10.26 -3.61
C ALA A 241 13.05 8.86 -3.26
N ILE A 242 14.22 8.47 -3.77
CA ILE A 242 14.87 7.19 -3.47
C ILE A 242 15.04 6.99 -1.96
N VAL A 243 15.56 7.99 -1.25
CA VAL A 243 15.81 7.90 0.19
C VAL A 243 14.50 7.74 0.96
N PHE A 244 13.48 8.55 0.66
CA PHE A 244 12.23 8.49 1.41
C PHE A 244 11.37 7.26 1.04
N MET A 245 11.40 6.78 -0.21
CA MET A 245 10.82 5.49 -0.58
C MET A 245 11.48 4.34 0.20
N PHE A 246 12.81 4.31 0.25
CA PHE A 246 13.57 3.30 0.99
C PHE A 246 13.21 3.31 2.48
N LEU A 247 13.16 4.49 3.12
CA LEU A 247 12.78 4.63 4.53
C LEU A 247 11.33 4.20 4.79
N SER A 248 10.39 4.55 3.90
CA SER A 248 8.98 4.18 4.02
C SER A 248 8.77 2.67 3.82
N GLY A 249 9.59 2.02 2.97
CA GLY A 249 9.63 0.57 2.82
C GLY A 249 10.35 -0.17 3.95
N THR A 250 10.98 0.55 4.89
CA THR A 250 11.65 -0.03 6.06
C THR A 250 10.67 -0.16 7.24
N SER A 251 10.83 -1.20 8.07
CA SER A 251 10.00 -1.41 9.27
C SER A 251 9.99 -0.18 10.19
N PHE A 252 8.81 0.37 10.49
CA PHE A 252 8.67 1.52 11.40
C PHE A 252 9.13 1.20 12.83
N THR A 253 9.03 -0.07 13.26
CA THR A 253 9.59 -0.51 14.54
C THR A 253 11.11 -0.34 14.55
N LEU A 254 11.78 -0.69 13.45
CA LEU A 254 13.22 -0.55 13.32
C LEU A 254 13.63 0.93 13.26
N LEU A 255 12.90 1.77 12.53
CA LEU A 255 13.10 3.22 12.50
C LEU A 255 12.92 3.84 13.89
N TYR A 256 11.89 3.41 14.64
CA TYR A 256 11.70 3.84 16.03
C TYR A 256 12.91 3.55 16.91
N LEU A 257 13.42 2.31 16.86
CA LEU A 257 14.58 1.90 17.65
C LEU A 257 15.86 2.68 17.27
N THR A 258 15.98 3.01 15.98
CA THR A 258 17.16 3.73 15.47
C THR A 258 17.11 5.22 15.84
N ILE A 259 15.98 5.89 15.59
CA ILE A 259 15.81 7.34 15.74
C ILE A 259 15.66 7.71 17.22
N PHE A 260 14.73 7.06 17.95
CA PHE A 260 14.38 7.45 19.32
C PHE A 260 15.14 6.70 20.41
N ARG A 261 15.70 5.52 20.11
CA ARG A 261 16.47 4.71 21.06
C ARG A 261 17.95 4.65 20.74
N TRP A 262 18.40 5.33 19.67
CA TRP A 262 19.79 5.40 19.21
C TRP A 262 20.46 4.02 19.04
N ARG A 263 19.66 2.97 18.74
CA ARG A 263 20.15 1.61 18.53
C ARG A 263 20.60 1.36 17.08
N ILE A 264 21.54 2.16 16.58
CA ILE A 264 22.05 2.08 15.19
C ILE A 264 22.60 0.68 14.85
N LYS A 265 23.26 0.01 15.82
CA LYS A 265 23.75 -1.36 15.62
C LYS A 265 22.62 -2.37 15.36
N ALA A 266 21.44 -2.18 15.92
CA ALA A 266 20.28 -3.03 15.67
C ALA A 266 19.76 -2.88 14.25
N PHE A 267 19.85 -1.67 13.65
CA PHE A 267 19.49 -1.40 12.28
C PHE A 267 20.27 -2.31 11.31
N PHE A 268 21.60 -2.25 11.38
CA PHE A 268 22.45 -3.03 10.47
C PHE A 268 22.52 -4.54 10.80
N LYS A 269 22.14 -4.98 12.01
CA LYS A 269 22.08 -6.40 12.38
C LYS A 269 20.76 -7.07 11.99
N ASN A 270 19.73 -6.31 11.63
CA ASN A 270 18.41 -6.84 11.31
C ASN A 270 18.47 -7.70 10.04
N THR A 271 18.02 -8.97 10.14
CA THR A 271 18.04 -9.94 9.04
C THR A 271 17.20 -9.51 7.86
N GLU A 272 16.02 -8.94 8.13
CA GLU A 272 15.09 -8.48 7.10
C GLU A 272 15.68 -7.29 6.32
N LEU A 273 16.24 -6.29 7.02
CA LEU A 273 16.85 -5.14 6.38
C LEU A 273 18.06 -5.51 5.51
N ARG A 274 18.87 -6.46 5.97
CA ARG A 274 20.01 -6.97 5.18
C ARG A 274 19.53 -7.63 3.88
N LEU A 275 18.47 -8.43 3.96
CA LEU A 275 17.89 -9.06 2.78
C LEU A 275 17.30 -8.00 1.84
N TYR A 276 16.61 -6.99 2.38
CA TYR A 276 16.06 -5.88 1.62
C TYR A 276 17.14 -5.09 0.86
N LEU A 277 18.22 -4.72 1.54
CA LEU A 277 19.38 -4.06 0.91
C LEU A 277 20.06 -4.96 -0.15
N LEU A 278 20.18 -6.25 0.13
CA LEU A 278 20.75 -7.22 -0.82
C LEU A 278 19.92 -7.30 -2.10
N ILE A 279 18.58 -7.34 -1.98
CA ILE A 279 17.68 -7.40 -3.14
C ILE A 279 17.80 -6.13 -3.97
N ILE A 280 17.78 -4.95 -3.34
CA ILE A 280 17.96 -3.67 -4.03
C ILE A 280 19.30 -3.65 -4.77
N GLY A 281 20.39 -4.03 -4.11
CA GLY A 281 21.72 -4.05 -4.72
C GLY A 281 21.82 -5.04 -5.89
N LEU A 282 21.34 -6.27 -5.71
CA LEU A 282 21.36 -7.31 -6.74
C LEU A 282 20.50 -6.96 -7.96
N ALA A 283 19.40 -6.22 -7.79
CA ALA A 283 18.57 -5.77 -8.89
C ALA A 283 19.13 -4.52 -9.58
N THR A 284 19.69 -3.57 -8.82
CA THR A 284 20.21 -2.31 -9.38
C THR A 284 21.42 -2.53 -10.29
N ILE A 285 22.36 -3.37 -9.87
CA ILE A 285 23.63 -3.58 -10.63
C ILE A 285 23.39 -4.06 -12.07
N PRO A 286 22.65 -5.16 -12.34
CA PRO A 286 22.42 -5.63 -13.70
C PRO A 286 21.59 -4.65 -14.54
N ILE A 287 20.59 -3.96 -13.93
CA ILE A 287 19.81 -2.96 -14.66
C ILE A 287 20.69 -1.78 -15.06
N THR A 288 21.54 -1.26 -14.15
CA THR A 288 22.52 -0.20 -14.48
C THR A 288 23.43 -0.60 -15.64
N TYR A 289 23.96 -1.83 -15.60
CA TYR A 289 24.80 -2.33 -16.68
C TYR A 289 24.06 -2.39 -18.02
N LEU A 290 22.79 -2.86 -18.02
CA LEU A 290 21.99 -2.95 -19.24
C LEU A 290 21.65 -1.57 -19.81
N LEU A 291 21.33 -0.59 -18.97
CA LEU A 291 21.04 0.77 -19.39
C LEU A 291 22.30 1.45 -19.95
N PHE A 292 23.46 1.22 -19.35
CA PHE A 292 24.74 1.71 -19.87
C PHE A 292 25.08 1.05 -21.21
N ALA A 293 25.02 -0.28 -21.30
CA ALA A 293 25.52 -1.05 -22.46
C ALA A 293 24.54 -1.02 -23.65
N LYS A 294 23.20 -1.02 -23.42
CA LYS A 294 22.21 -1.10 -24.50
C LYS A 294 21.56 0.24 -24.83
N ASN A 295 21.23 1.05 -23.81
CA ASN A 295 20.58 2.35 -24.02
C ASN A 295 21.59 3.50 -24.17
N GLY A 296 22.90 3.26 -23.95
CA GLY A 296 23.94 4.28 -24.09
C GLY A 296 23.89 5.38 -23.02
N TYR A 297 23.23 5.13 -21.89
CA TYR A 297 23.13 6.13 -20.82
C TYR A 297 24.49 6.35 -20.12
N PRO A 298 24.83 7.59 -19.73
CA PRO A 298 25.96 7.84 -18.83
C PRO A 298 25.82 7.02 -17.54
N ILE A 299 26.94 6.56 -16.98
CA ILE A 299 26.91 5.60 -15.85
C ILE A 299 26.17 6.12 -14.62
N GLU A 300 26.31 7.42 -14.29
CA GLU A 300 25.57 8.06 -13.18
C GLU A 300 24.07 8.06 -13.47
N TYR A 301 23.69 8.48 -14.67
CA TYR A 301 22.29 8.53 -15.10
C TYR A 301 21.66 7.14 -15.10
N ALA A 302 22.36 6.13 -15.66
CA ALA A 302 21.93 4.74 -15.66
C ALA A 302 21.76 4.19 -14.24
N PHE A 303 22.73 4.46 -13.34
CA PHE A 303 22.66 4.03 -11.94
C PHE A 303 21.48 4.68 -11.21
N ARG A 304 21.29 5.98 -11.34
CA ARG A 304 20.22 6.73 -10.68
C ARG A 304 18.83 6.25 -11.15
N LYS A 305 18.64 6.09 -12.47
CA LYS A 305 17.38 5.59 -13.03
C LYS A 305 17.10 4.14 -12.61
N ALA A 306 18.10 3.27 -12.66
CA ALA A 306 18.00 1.90 -12.18
C ALA A 306 17.66 1.81 -10.69
N LEU A 307 18.40 2.54 -9.84
CA LEU A 307 18.17 2.55 -8.40
C LEU A 307 16.77 3.10 -8.05
N PHE A 308 16.33 4.16 -8.74
CA PHE A 308 15.02 4.74 -8.55
C PHE A 308 13.92 3.71 -8.82
N GLN A 309 13.94 3.04 -9.99
CA GLN A 309 12.92 2.06 -10.36
C GLN A 309 12.97 0.81 -9.50
N VAL A 310 14.16 0.33 -9.13
CA VAL A 310 14.30 -0.82 -8.24
C VAL A 310 13.75 -0.50 -6.85
N VAL A 311 14.06 0.67 -6.28
CA VAL A 311 13.53 1.07 -4.97
C VAL A 311 12.03 1.28 -5.06
N SER A 312 11.52 1.98 -6.07
CA SER A 312 10.08 2.20 -6.29
C SER A 312 9.32 0.87 -6.38
N SER A 313 9.82 -0.10 -7.16
CA SER A 313 9.20 -1.41 -7.32
C SER A 313 9.29 -2.26 -6.04
N THR A 314 10.46 -2.28 -5.35
CA THR A 314 10.64 -3.08 -4.13
C THR A 314 9.85 -2.50 -2.95
N THR A 315 9.73 -1.17 -2.85
CA THR A 315 8.92 -0.53 -1.81
C THR A 315 7.44 -0.49 -2.14
N THR A 316 7.06 -0.98 -3.32
CA THR A 316 5.69 -0.92 -3.84
C THR A 316 5.14 0.51 -3.90
N THR A 317 6.01 1.49 -4.16
CA THR A 317 5.59 2.90 -4.26
C THR A 317 4.98 3.21 -5.61
N GLY A 318 5.54 2.67 -6.71
CA GLY A 318 4.96 2.81 -8.04
C GLY A 318 5.20 4.15 -8.74
N ILE A 319 6.02 5.06 -8.19
CA ILE A 319 6.47 6.26 -8.92
C ILE A 319 7.55 5.91 -9.93
N PHE A 320 7.62 6.70 -11.00
CA PHE A 320 8.63 6.52 -12.05
C PHE A 320 9.27 7.86 -12.42
N ASN A 321 10.48 7.80 -12.96
CA ASN A 321 11.24 8.95 -13.40
C ASN A 321 11.84 8.77 -14.80
N ASP A 322 11.51 7.66 -15.47
CA ASP A 322 11.94 7.32 -16.82
C ASP A 322 10.92 6.40 -17.48
N ASP A 323 10.95 6.29 -18.79
CA ASP A 323 10.11 5.36 -19.55
C ASP A 323 10.68 3.94 -19.49
N VAL A 324 10.22 3.17 -18.51
CA VAL A 324 10.60 1.76 -18.32
C VAL A 324 10.19 0.88 -19.50
N GLY A 325 9.18 1.29 -20.26
CA GLY A 325 8.73 0.58 -21.46
C GLY A 325 9.80 0.49 -22.54
N SER A 326 10.69 1.49 -22.61
CA SER A 326 11.82 1.53 -23.55
C SER A 326 13.01 0.66 -23.11
N TRP A 327 13.01 0.11 -21.91
CA TRP A 327 14.12 -0.67 -21.38
C TRP A 327 14.11 -2.11 -21.91
N ALA A 328 15.24 -2.82 -21.80
CA ALA A 328 15.32 -4.21 -22.21
C ALA A 328 14.32 -5.09 -21.41
N HIS A 329 13.57 -5.98 -22.06
CA HIS A 329 12.55 -6.82 -21.40
C HIS A 329 13.03 -7.60 -20.16
N ILE A 330 14.32 -7.96 -20.11
CA ILE A 330 14.88 -8.63 -18.93
C ILE A 330 14.81 -7.74 -17.68
N THR A 331 14.84 -6.40 -17.82
CA THR A 331 14.69 -5.48 -16.70
C THR A 331 13.29 -5.56 -16.09
N TRP A 332 12.26 -5.81 -16.92
CA TRP A 332 10.88 -6.00 -16.45
C TRP A 332 10.74 -7.24 -15.56
N VAL A 333 11.45 -8.34 -15.93
CA VAL A 333 11.46 -9.56 -15.10
C VAL A 333 12.11 -9.28 -13.75
N VAL A 334 13.24 -8.56 -13.74
CA VAL A 334 13.93 -8.20 -12.48
C VAL A 334 13.05 -7.28 -11.62
N LEU A 335 12.42 -6.26 -12.21
CA LEU A 335 11.50 -5.37 -11.52
C LEU A 335 10.27 -6.14 -11.02
N GLY A 336 9.70 -7.07 -11.79
CA GLY A 336 8.60 -7.93 -11.39
C GLY A 336 8.94 -8.80 -10.18
N ILE A 337 10.15 -9.33 -10.08
CA ILE A 337 10.63 -10.03 -8.89
C ILE A 337 10.68 -9.07 -7.68
N CYS A 338 11.17 -7.84 -7.86
CA CYS A 338 11.17 -6.81 -6.82
C CYS A 338 9.75 -6.48 -6.36
N MET A 339 8.80 -6.35 -7.30
CA MET A 339 7.37 -6.12 -7.03
C MET A 339 6.75 -7.25 -6.20
N PHE A 340 7.08 -8.51 -6.52
CA PHE A 340 6.63 -9.67 -5.76
C PHE A 340 7.15 -9.65 -4.32
N VAL A 341 8.45 -9.40 -4.16
CA VAL A 341 9.10 -9.46 -2.83
C VAL A 341 8.53 -8.40 -1.89
N GLY A 342 8.40 -7.16 -2.35
CA GLY A 342 7.92 -6.06 -1.51
C GLY A 342 8.95 -5.61 -0.46
N GLY A 343 8.56 -4.62 0.37
CA GLY A 343 9.42 -4.09 1.44
C GLY A 343 9.41 -4.88 2.75
N CYS A 344 9.82 -4.22 3.83
CA CYS A 344 9.88 -4.83 5.16
C CYS A 344 8.50 -4.94 5.82
N ALA A 345 8.32 -5.93 6.69
CA ALA A 345 7.12 -6.05 7.51
C ALA A 345 7.00 -4.88 8.50
N GLY A 346 5.79 -4.34 8.67
CA GLY A 346 5.56 -3.17 9.51
C GLY A 346 6.05 -1.85 8.89
N SER A 347 6.13 -1.80 7.56
CA SER A 347 6.26 -0.61 6.73
C SER A 347 4.93 -0.32 6.02
N THR A 348 4.84 0.78 5.27
CA THR A 348 3.69 1.11 4.42
C THR A 348 3.60 0.25 3.15
N SER A 349 4.71 -0.38 2.73
CA SER A 349 4.78 -1.15 1.48
C SER A 349 3.82 -2.35 1.44
N GLY A 350 3.40 -2.72 0.24
CA GLY A 350 2.67 -3.95 -0.07
C GLY A 350 3.57 -5.17 -0.32
N GLY A 351 3.15 -6.08 -1.19
CA GLY A 351 3.89 -7.26 -1.60
C GLY A 351 3.96 -8.39 -0.58
N PHE A 352 4.75 -9.43 -0.91
CA PHE A 352 4.91 -10.64 -0.09
C PHE A 352 5.62 -10.40 1.24
N LYS A 353 6.46 -9.37 1.34
CA LYS A 353 7.32 -8.92 2.45
C LYS A 353 8.64 -9.68 2.58
N CYS A 354 9.71 -8.91 2.73
CA CYS A 354 11.08 -9.42 2.88
C CYS A 354 11.25 -10.44 4.02
N VAL A 355 10.56 -10.25 5.15
CA VAL A 355 10.65 -11.19 6.28
C VAL A 355 10.11 -12.57 5.91
N ARG A 356 9.04 -12.64 5.11
CA ARG A 356 8.46 -13.92 4.67
C ARG A 356 9.41 -14.63 3.72
N LEU A 357 10.05 -13.89 2.80
CA LEU A 357 11.08 -14.44 1.92
C LEU A 357 12.28 -14.97 2.72
N ALA A 358 12.75 -14.23 3.74
CA ALA A 358 13.81 -14.69 4.63
C ALA A 358 13.45 -16.00 5.34
N MET A 359 12.19 -16.14 5.77
CA MET A 359 11.70 -17.40 6.37
C MET A 359 11.67 -18.54 5.37
N VAL A 360 11.16 -18.32 4.15
CA VAL A 360 11.13 -19.35 3.08
C VAL A 360 12.56 -19.82 2.78
N ILE A 361 13.51 -18.91 2.62
CA ILE A 361 14.92 -19.24 2.38
C ILE A 361 15.47 -20.11 3.53
N ASN A 362 15.18 -19.75 4.79
CA ASN A 362 15.65 -20.52 5.94
C ASN A 362 14.97 -21.89 6.05
N ILE A 363 13.67 -22.01 5.72
CA ILE A 363 12.97 -23.29 5.67
C ILE A 363 13.62 -24.18 4.59
N LEU A 364 13.81 -23.66 3.37
CA LEU A 364 14.44 -24.42 2.28
C LEU A 364 15.85 -24.89 2.64
N ARG A 365 16.67 -24.00 3.24
CA ARG A 365 18.01 -24.38 3.70
C ARG A 365 17.98 -25.47 4.76
N ASN A 366 17.02 -25.43 5.68
CA ASN A 366 16.86 -26.44 6.71
C ASN A 366 16.39 -27.78 6.14
N GLU A 367 15.48 -27.77 5.15
CA GLU A 367 15.03 -29.00 4.47
C GLU A 367 16.17 -29.67 3.72
N VAL A 368 16.98 -28.91 2.96
CA VAL A 368 18.17 -29.47 2.30
C VAL A 368 19.15 -30.08 3.30
N LYS A 369 19.37 -29.43 4.45
CA LYS A 369 20.22 -30.00 5.53
C LYS A 369 19.60 -31.25 6.15
N ARG A 370 18.27 -31.30 6.28
CA ARG A 370 17.55 -32.46 6.86
C ARG A 370 17.66 -33.70 5.97
N ILE A 371 17.74 -33.53 4.65
CA ILE A 371 18.00 -34.64 3.72
C ILE A 371 19.32 -35.35 4.06
N LEU A 372 20.36 -34.55 4.40
CA LEU A 372 21.68 -35.09 4.74
C LEU A 372 21.76 -35.55 6.21
N HIS A 373 21.00 -34.90 7.10
CA HIS A 373 21.01 -35.16 8.54
C HIS A 373 19.57 -35.29 9.09
N PRO A 374 18.87 -36.43 8.85
CA PRO A 374 17.42 -36.58 9.14
C PRO A 374 17.05 -36.36 10.63
N LYS A 375 17.98 -36.62 11.54
CA LYS A 375 17.77 -36.45 13.00
C LYS A 375 18.13 -35.05 13.53
N ALA A 376 18.58 -34.12 12.66
CA ALA A 376 19.00 -32.80 13.11
C ALA A 376 17.78 -31.93 13.48
N VAL A 377 17.84 -31.29 14.65
CA VAL A 377 16.86 -30.28 15.09
C VAL A 377 17.32 -28.93 14.55
N LEU A 378 16.66 -28.46 13.49
CA LEU A 378 17.03 -27.24 12.75
C LEU A 378 15.92 -26.17 12.93
N PRO A 379 16.04 -25.29 13.97
CA PRO A 379 15.06 -24.25 14.18
C PRO A 379 15.19 -23.15 13.11
N VAL A 380 14.06 -22.67 12.59
CA VAL A 380 14.00 -21.47 11.75
C VAL A 380 14.12 -20.25 12.65
N LYS A 381 15.14 -19.41 12.42
CA LYS A 381 15.40 -18.20 13.21
C LYS A 381 15.33 -16.94 12.34
N ILE A 382 14.73 -15.87 12.88
CA ILE A 382 14.75 -14.53 12.32
C ILE A 382 15.13 -13.56 13.45
N ASN A 383 16.14 -12.73 13.26
CA ASN A 383 16.66 -11.82 14.30
C ASN A 383 16.89 -12.53 15.65
N ASP A 384 17.52 -13.70 15.63
CA ASP A 384 17.79 -14.57 16.79
C ASP A 384 16.55 -15.15 17.50
N THR A 385 15.34 -14.87 17.00
CA THR A 385 14.09 -15.42 17.53
C THR A 385 13.70 -16.68 16.77
N ILE A 386 13.34 -17.74 17.50
CA ILE A 386 12.85 -18.98 16.89
C ILE A 386 11.40 -18.78 16.42
N VAL A 387 11.14 -19.11 15.17
CA VAL A 387 9.80 -19.03 14.57
C VAL A 387 9.05 -20.35 14.87
N HIS A 388 7.89 -20.23 15.52
CA HIS A 388 7.04 -21.38 15.81
C HIS A 388 6.58 -22.11 14.53
N TYR A 389 6.44 -23.42 14.60
CA TYR A 389 6.02 -24.26 13.47
C TYR A 389 4.66 -23.83 12.88
N SER A 390 3.70 -23.47 13.74
CA SER A 390 2.41 -22.94 13.28
C SER A 390 2.52 -21.70 12.39
N SER A 391 3.48 -20.80 12.69
CA SER A 391 3.75 -19.61 11.88
C SER A 391 4.40 -19.96 10.54
N GLN A 392 5.22 -21.02 10.50
CA GLN A 392 5.84 -21.52 9.27
C GLN A 392 4.77 -22.12 8.33
N VAL A 393 3.84 -22.92 8.87
CA VAL A 393 2.72 -23.47 8.11
C VAL A 393 1.81 -22.36 7.58
N SER A 394 1.46 -21.37 8.43
CA SER A 394 0.66 -20.22 8.00
C SER A 394 1.33 -19.41 6.88
N LEU A 395 2.65 -19.28 6.92
CA LEU A 395 3.43 -18.62 5.86
C LEU A 395 3.33 -19.39 4.54
N LEU A 396 3.54 -20.71 4.56
CA LEU A 396 3.45 -21.53 3.36
C LEU A 396 2.04 -21.49 2.77
N ALA A 397 1.00 -21.57 3.60
CA ALA A 397 -0.38 -21.42 3.18
C ALA A 397 -0.62 -20.04 2.55
N PHE A 398 -0.12 -18.96 3.13
CA PHE A 398 -0.22 -17.61 2.56
C PHE A 398 0.47 -17.53 1.20
N MET A 399 1.69 -18.06 1.06
CA MET A 399 2.44 -18.07 -0.20
C MET A 399 1.68 -18.84 -1.29
N THR A 400 1.16 -20.02 -0.95
CA THR A 400 0.35 -20.82 -1.89
C THR A 400 -0.89 -20.07 -2.35
N MET A 401 -1.61 -19.42 -1.42
CA MET A 401 -2.79 -18.63 -1.75
C MET A 401 -2.45 -17.38 -2.58
N PHE A 402 -1.33 -16.71 -2.29
CA PHE A 402 -0.87 -15.57 -3.09
C PHE A 402 -0.66 -15.99 -4.56
N ILE A 403 0.08 -17.08 -4.79
CA ILE A 403 0.34 -17.61 -6.14
C ILE A 403 -0.97 -18.04 -6.80
N LEU A 404 -1.84 -18.73 -6.09
CA LEU A 404 -3.13 -19.19 -6.62
C LEU A 404 -4.02 -18.03 -7.05
N VAL A 405 -4.11 -16.97 -6.25
CA VAL A 405 -4.86 -15.76 -6.58
C VAL A 405 -4.27 -15.08 -7.84
N CYS A 406 -2.94 -14.98 -7.95
CA CYS A 406 -2.30 -14.45 -9.17
C CYS A 406 -2.64 -15.29 -10.40
N ILE A 407 -2.61 -16.63 -10.29
CA ILE A 407 -2.94 -17.54 -11.40
C ILE A 407 -4.41 -17.40 -11.80
N ILE A 408 -5.34 -17.42 -10.85
CA ILE A 408 -6.78 -17.25 -11.14
C ILE A 408 -7.02 -15.92 -11.85
N THR A 409 -6.42 -14.84 -11.33
CA THR A 409 -6.55 -13.51 -11.92
C THR A 409 -5.99 -13.45 -13.33
N PHE A 410 -4.82 -14.04 -13.56
CA PHE A 410 -4.22 -14.15 -14.88
C PHE A 410 -5.18 -14.79 -15.89
N PHE A 411 -5.83 -15.90 -15.53
CA PHE A 411 -6.80 -16.53 -16.43
C PHE A 411 -8.05 -15.67 -16.66
N ILE A 412 -8.57 -15.00 -15.63
CA ILE A 412 -9.72 -14.08 -15.78
C ILE A 412 -9.38 -12.97 -16.76
N MET A 413 -8.16 -12.40 -16.69
CA MET A 413 -7.73 -11.31 -17.56
C MET A 413 -7.55 -11.77 -19.01
N ILE A 414 -6.94 -12.94 -19.25
CA ILE A 414 -6.83 -13.52 -20.60
C ILE A 414 -8.22 -13.79 -21.20
N LEU A 415 -9.14 -14.37 -20.43
CA LEU A 415 -10.53 -14.59 -20.88
C LEU A 415 -11.26 -13.28 -21.19
N SER A 416 -10.84 -12.17 -20.61
CA SER A 416 -11.35 -10.84 -20.89
C SER A 416 -10.67 -10.18 -22.09
N GLY A 417 -9.77 -10.87 -22.81
CA GLY A 417 -9.10 -10.37 -24.02
C GLY A 417 -7.82 -9.56 -23.77
N ILE A 418 -7.28 -9.58 -22.57
CA ILE A 418 -6.03 -8.88 -22.24
C ILE A 418 -4.85 -9.80 -22.60
N ASP A 419 -3.81 -9.23 -23.20
CA ASP A 419 -2.58 -9.94 -23.52
C ASP A 419 -1.92 -10.61 -22.30
N SER A 420 -1.18 -11.70 -22.55
CA SER A 420 -0.59 -12.53 -21.49
C SER A 420 0.43 -11.76 -20.62
N THR A 421 1.27 -10.93 -21.24
CA THR A 421 2.29 -10.14 -20.52
C THR A 421 1.64 -9.13 -19.60
N ASN A 422 0.65 -8.38 -20.13
CA ASN A 422 -0.13 -7.42 -19.36
C ASN A 422 -0.92 -8.11 -18.24
N SER A 423 -1.53 -9.26 -18.50
CA SER A 423 -2.31 -10.01 -17.50
C SER A 423 -1.48 -10.39 -16.27
N ILE A 424 -0.24 -10.87 -16.46
CA ILE A 424 0.67 -11.20 -15.35
C ILE A 424 1.07 -9.93 -14.59
N ALA A 425 1.48 -8.89 -15.32
CA ALA A 425 1.95 -7.64 -14.73
C ALA A 425 0.84 -6.94 -13.92
N ILE A 426 -0.38 -6.88 -14.45
CA ILE A 426 -1.56 -6.32 -13.78
C ILE A 426 -1.92 -7.12 -12.53
N ALA A 427 -1.98 -8.47 -12.62
CA ALA A 427 -2.29 -9.32 -11.49
C ALA A 427 -1.29 -9.11 -10.35
N LEU A 428 0.02 -9.11 -10.67
CA LEU A 428 1.08 -8.91 -9.69
C LEU A 428 1.03 -7.51 -9.09
N SER A 429 0.83 -6.46 -9.90
CA SER A 429 0.75 -5.08 -9.45
C SER A 429 -0.42 -4.87 -8.49
N CYS A 430 -1.62 -5.39 -8.80
CA CYS A 430 -2.79 -5.24 -7.95
C CYS A 430 -2.67 -5.99 -6.63
N VAL A 431 -2.23 -7.27 -6.65
CA VAL A 431 -2.09 -8.08 -5.41
C VAL A 431 -0.97 -7.56 -4.53
N SER A 432 0.08 -6.97 -5.11
CA SER A 432 1.20 -6.37 -4.38
C SER A 432 0.96 -4.90 -4.00
N ASN A 433 -0.12 -4.27 -4.47
CA ASN A 433 -0.45 -2.83 -4.27
C ASN A 433 0.68 -1.90 -4.72
N ILE A 434 1.05 -1.95 -6.01
CA ILE A 434 2.18 -1.18 -6.56
C ILE A 434 1.72 -0.09 -7.52
N GLY A 435 0.66 -0.37 -8.31
CA GLY A 435 0.03 0.55 -9.24
C GLY A 435 0.46 0.37 -10.68
N PRO A 436 1.64 0.84 -11.11
CA PRO A 436 2.03 0.74 -12.50
C PRO A 436 2.26 -0.71 -12.94
N SER A 437 1.99 -0.97 -14.20
CA SER A 437 2.37 -2.20 -14.90
C SER A 437 3.75 -2.03 -15.55
N LEU A 438 4.32 -3.12 -16.05
CA LEU A 438 5.67 -3.16 -16.62
C LEU A 438 5.69 -3.17 -18.15
N ASP A 439 4.53 -3.13 -18.81
CA ASP A 439 4.43 -3.22 -20.28
C ASP A 439 4.17 -1.85 -20.92
N ILE A 440 4.44 -1.76 -22.23
CA ILE A 440 4.23 -0.58 -23.08
C ILE A 440 2.73 -0.22 -23.17
N ALA A 441 1.85 -1.22 -23.22
CA ALA A 441 0.42 -1.02 -23.39
C ALA A 441 -0.31 -0.57 -22.09
N VAL A 442 0.22 -0.93 -20.92
CA VAL A 442 -0.29 -0.55 -19.58
C VAL A 442 0.90 -0.20 -18.69
N GLY A 443 1.84 0.56 -19.23
CA GLY A 443 3.07 0.95 -18.54
C GLY A 443 2.87 1.97 -17.43
N PRO A 444 3.95 2.42 -16.79
CA PRO A 444 3.88 3.38 -15.69
C PRO A 444 3.17 4.70 -16.04
N SER A 445 3.29 5.14 -17.29
CA SER A 445 2.70 6.39 -17.80
C SER A 445 1.32 6.22 -18.43
N MET A 446 0.75 5.00 -18.48
CA MET A 446 -0.51 4.72 -19.12
C MET A 446 -1.65 4.57 -18.10
N SER A 447 -2.84 5.05 -18.45
CA SER A 447 -4.02 4.86 -17.61
C SER A 447 -4.67 3.48 -17.84
N TRP A 448 -5.43 3.04 -16.85
CA TRP A 448 -6.16 1.77 -16.90
C TRP A 448 -7.62 1.97 -17.32
N ALA A 449 -7.94 3.14 -17.88
CA ALA A 449 -9.29 3.51 -18.34
C ALA A 449 -9.85 2.55 -19.41
N SER A 450 -8.99 2.09 -20.31
CA SER A 450 -9.35 1.20 -21.42
C SER A 450 -9.73 -0.23 -21.03
N LEU A 451 -9.49 -0.63 -19.78
CA LEU A 451 -9.77 -1.99 -19.32
C LEU A 451 -11.27 -2.26 -19.18
N PRO A 452 -11.74 -3.51 -19.46
CA PRO A 452 -13.13 -3.89 -19.29
C PRO A 452 -13.64 -3.68 -17.85
N VAL A 453 -14.92 -3.30 -17.71
CA VAL A 453 -15.56 -3.03 -16.41
C VAL A 453 -15.40 -4.22 -15.43
N MET A 454 -15.59 -5.45 -15.92
CA MET A 454 -15.44 -6.66 -15.09
C MET A 454 -14.02 -6.79 -14.53
N VAL A 455 -13.00 -6.50 -15.35
CA VAL A 455 -11.60 -6.53 -14.94
C VAL A 455 -11.32 -5.50 -13.85
N LYS A 456 -11.84 -4.26 -13.99
CA LYS A 456 -11.71 -3.21 -12.98
C LYS A 456 -12.27 -3.64 -11.61
N TRP A 457 -13.41 -4.31 -11.57
CA TRP A 457 -13.98 -4.86 -10.31
C TRP A 457 -13.14 -5.98 -9.72
N VAL A 458 -12.62 -6.89 -10.55
CA VAL A 458 -11.67 -7.92 -10.09
C VAL A 458 -10.42 -7.27 -9.51
N MET A 459 -9.89 -6.25 -10.15
CA MET A 459 -8.73 -5.50 -9.65
C MET A 459 -9.01 -4.79 -8.32
N CYS A 460 -10.18 -4.17 -8.16
CA CYS A 460 -10.58 -3.59 -6.87
C CYS A 460 -10.58 -4.62 -5.74
N LEU A 461 -11.08 -5.83 -6.02
CA LEU A 461 -11.03 -6.94 -5.07
C LEU A 461 -9.59 -7.36 -4.75
N LEU A 462 -8.71 -7.45 -5.76
CA LEU A 462 -7.31 -7.81 -5.58
C LEU A 462 -6.54 -6.77 -4.77
N MET A 463 -6.75 -5.48 -5.05
CA MET A 463 -6.16 -4.38 -4.29
C MET A 463 -6.55 -4.46 -2.81
N LEU A 464 -7.82 -4.75 -2.54
CA LEU A 464 -8.33 -4.96 -1.18
C LEU A 464 -7.70 -6.20 -0.52
N MET A 465 -7.60 -7.32 -1.26
CA MET A 465 -6.97 -8.55 -0.77
C MET A 465 -5.47 -8.37 -0.51
N GLY A 466 -4.77 -7.66 -1.36
CA GLY A 466 -3.35 -7.32 -1.17
C GLY A 466 -3.14 -6.50 0.10
N ARG A 467 -3.96 -5.46 0.29
CA ARG A 467 -3.84 -4.54 1.43
C ARG A 467 -4.16 -5.18 2.77
N LEU A 468 -5.23 -5.98 2.84
CA LEU A 468 -5.71 -6.62 4.08
C LEU A 468 -5.07 -7.97 4.37
N GLU A 469 -4.10 -8.37 3.56
CA GLU A 469 -3.59 -9.73 3.48
C GLU A 469 -4.68 -10.74 3.04
N ILE A 470 -4.41 -11.48 2.00
CA ILE A 470 -5.35 -12.33 1.26
C ILE A 470 -6.25 -13.17 2.18
N MET A 471 -5.65 -13.78 3.24
CA MET A 471 -6.39 -14.64 4.18
C MET A 471 -7.48 -13.90 4.96
N SER A 472 -7.28 -12.63 5.30
CA SER A 472 -8.24 -11.84 6.05
C SER A 472 -9.53 -11.59 5.28
N VAL A 473 -9.42 -11.42 3.96
CA VAL A 473 -10.58 -11.24 3.07
C VAL A 473 -11.22 -12.59 2.71
N LEU A 474 -10.40 -13.61 2.41
CA LEU A 474 -10.91 -14.94 2.04
C LEU A 474 -11.71 -15.62 3.16
N VAL A 475 -11.39 -15.36 4.42
CA VAL A 475 -12.16 -15.88 5.56
C VAL A 475 -13.63 -15.46 5.49
N LEU A 476 -13.94 -14.28 4.95
CA LEU A 476 -15.33 -13.79 4.81
C LEU A 476 -16.15 -14.63 3.81
N PHE A 477 -15.50 -15.27 2.84
CA PHE A 477 -16.15 -16.15 1.86
C PHE A 477 -16.30 -17.58 2.36
N SER A 478 -15.76 -17.91 3.55
CA SER A 478 -15.89 -19.26 4.11
C SER A 478 -17.24 -19.46 4.80
N ARG A 479 -17.87 -20.62 4.59
CA ARG A 479 -19.15 -20.98 5.27
C ARG A 479 -19.02 -20.99 6.80
N THR A 480 -17.86 -21.36 7.31
CA THR A 480 -17.55 -21.38 8.76
C THR A 480 -17.56 -20.01 9.39
N PHE A 481 -17.29 -18.95 8.63
CA PHE A 481 -17.36 -17.57 9.13
C PHE A 481 -18.79 -17.18 9.52
N TRP A 482 -19.78 -17.58 8.75
CA TRP A 482 -21.18 -17.18 8.91
C TRP A 482 -22.00 -18.13 9.81
N LYS A 483 -21.50 -19.35 10.09
CA LYS A 483 -22.15 -20.26 11.02
C LYS A 483 -21.89 -19.83 12.47
N ASP A 484 -22.94 -19.71 13.27
CA ASP A 484 -22.81 -19.59 14.72
C ASP A 484 -22.41 -20.96 15.29
N ASN A 485 -21.28 -21.00 15.99
CA ASN A 485 -20.88 -22.13 16.84
C ASN A 485 -21.40 -21.89 18.25
#